data_f4ce576107dff4cc03f5a078f27d72b0
#
_entry.id   f4ce576107dff4cc03f5a078f27d72b0
#
_cell.length_a   1.000
_cell.length_b   1.000
_cell.length_c   1.000
_cell.angle_alpha   90.00
_cell.angle_beta   90.00
_cell.angle_gamma   90.00
#
_symmetry.space_group_name_H-M   'P 1'
#
loop_
_entity.id
_entity.type
_entity.pdbx_description
1 polymer ?
#
loop_
_entity_poly.entity_id
_entity_poly.type
_entity_poly.pdbx_seq_one_letter_code
_entity_poly.pdbx_strand_id
1 'polypeptide(L)' 'MKIGTVTGAVWSSRKAVCLSGQTFLVVQTSEGEVVAADQVGAGKGDQVLLITGECAARYCMDAPVDAVVVAIVDGTRAP' A
#
# COMPACT_ATOMS: atom_id res chain seq x y z
N MET A 1 4.99 -4.88 -10.03
CA MET A 1 4.37 -3.61 -9.65
C MET A 1 2.96 -3.50 -10.19
N LYS A 2 2.10 -2.81 -9.47
CA LYS A 2 0.70 -2.61 -9.85
C LYS A 2 0.30 -1.17 -9.61
N ILE A 3 -0.70 -0.71 -10.35
CA ILE A 3 -1.36 0.56 -10.11
C ILE A 3 -2.72 0.27 -9.51
N GLY A 4 -3.11 1.04 -8.50
CA GLY A 4 -4.41 0.92 -7.88
C GLY A 4 -4.90 2.26 -7.36
N THR A 5 -6.14 2.27 -6.87
CA THR A 5 -6.77 3.45 -6.29
C THR A 5 -7.06 3.20 -4.82
N VAL A 6 -6.64 4.13 -3.97
CA VAL A 6 -6.92 4.05 -2.53
C VAL A 6 -8.41 4.30 -2.30
N THR A 7 -9.08 3.34 -1.66
CA THR A 7 -10.51 3.44 -1.34
C THR A 7 -10.77 3.69 0.14
N GLY A 8 -9.78 3.50 0.99
CA GLY A 8 -9.93 3.72 2.41
C GLY A 8 -8.67 3.32 3.18
N ALA A 9 -8.76 3.38 4.50
CA ALA A 9 -7.70 2.98 5.39
C ALA A 9 -8.22 1.90 6.36
N VAL A 10 -7.32 1.04 6.81
CA VAL A 10 -7.63 0.01 7.80
C VAL A 10 -7.34 0.55 9.18
N TRP A 11 -8.33 0.50 10.05
CA TRP A 11 -8.21 0.88 11.45
C TRP A 11 -8.27 -0.35 12.33
N SER A 12 -7.30 -0.51 13.23
CA SER A 12 -7.25 -1.65 14.14
C SER A 12 -7.10 -1.15 15.57
N SER A 13 -7.99 -1.58 16.47
CA SER A 13 -7.88 -1.25 17.90
C SER A 13 -6.78 -2.07 18.58
N ARG A 14 -6.48 -3.25 18.04
CA ARG A 14 -5.39 -4.12 18.50
C ARG A 14 -4.63 -4.66 17.30
N LYS A 15 -3.32 -4.72 17.43
CA LYS A 15 -2.45 -5.25 16.37
C LYS A 15 -1.15 -5.76 16.96
N ALA A 16 -0.47 -6.62 16.23
CA ALA A 16 0.85 -7.09 16.61
C ALA A 16 1.83 -5.91 16.69
N VAL A 17 2.77 -5.99 17.62
CA VAL A 17 3.76 -4.91 17.84
C VAL A 17 4.53 -4.57 16.55
N CYS A 18 4.84 -5.58 15.74
CA CYS A 18 5.57 -5.37 14.49
C CYS A 18 4.78 -4.56 13.44
N LEU A 19 3.48 -4.37 13.62
CA LEU A 19 2.65 -3.52 12.76
C LEU A 19 2.48 -2.10 13.30
N SER A 20 3.01 -1.81 14.49
CA SER A 20 2.88 -0.49 15.11
C SER A 20 3.61 0.56 14.30
N GLY A 21 3.00 1.73 14.16
CA GLY A 21 3.55 2.83 13.37
C GLY A 21 3.33 2.71 11.88
N GLN A 22 2.70 1.63 11.42
CA GLN A 22 2.35 1.43 10.02
C GLN A 22 0.93 1.93 9.75
N THR A 23 0.74 2.59 8.62
CA THR A 23 -0.58 2.91 8.09
C THR A 23 -0.90 1.90 6.99
N PHE A 24 -2.08 1.29 7.07
CA PHE A 24 -2.53 0.33 6.06
C PHE A 24 -3.69 0.92 5.27
N LEU A 25 -3.58 0.87 3.96
CA LEU A 25 -4.59 1.36 3.03
C LEU A 25 -5.26 0.22 2.31
N VAL A 26 -6.54 0.40 2.02
CA VAL A 26 -7.27 -0.49 1.10
C VAL A 26 -7.10 0.08 -0.29
N VAL A 27 -6.55 -0.71 -1.19
CA VAL A 27 -6.26 -0.31 -2.56
C VAL A 27 -7.00 -1.21 -3.54
N GLN A 28 -7.79 -0.62 -4.40
CA GLN A 28 -8.50 -1.35 -5.45
C GLN A 28 -7.59 -1.45 -6.67
N THR A 29 -7.29 -2.68 -7.08
CA THR A 29 -6.52 -2.98 -8.29
C THR A 29 -7.39 -3.69 -9.32
N SER A 30 -6.86 -3.90 -10.52
CA SER A 30 -7.54 -4.69 -11.55
C SER A 30 -7.77 -6.15 -11.13
N GLU A 31 -7.04 -6.64 -10.15
CA GLU A 31 -7.12 -8.00 -9.65
C GLU A 31 -7.89 -8.12 -8.33
N GLY A 32 -8.49 -7.02 -7.85
CA GLY A 32 -9.25 -6.98 -6.61
C GLY A 32 -8.64 -6.05 -5.58
N GLU A 33 -9.18 -6.10 -4.36
CA GLU A 33 -8.70 -5.29 -3.24
C GLU A 33 -7.42 -5.86 -2.65
N VAL A 34 -6.54 -4.96 -2.27
CA VAL A 34 -5.29 -5.27 -1.57
C VAL A 34 -5.16 -4.35 -0.38
N VAL A 35 -4.71 -4.90 0.76
CA VAL A 35 -4.32 -4.08 1.91
C VAL A 35 -2.81 -3.88 1.83
N ALA A 36 -2.38 -2.63 1.79
CA ALA A 36 -0.97 -2.29 1.61
C ALA A 36 -0.48 -1.33 2.68
N ALA A 37 0.77 -1.51 3.10
CA ALA A 37 1.44 -0.55 3.98
C ALA A 37 1.75 0.72 3.18
N ASP A 38 1.48 1.88 3.77
CA ASP A 38 1.69 3.16 3.12
C ASP A 38 3.05 3.75 3.51
N GLN A 39 3.85 4.11 2.52
CA GLN A 39 5.17 4.70 2.73
C GLN A 39 5.26 6.15 2.24
N VAL A 40 4.16 6.70 1.69
CA VAL A 40 4.21 8.01 1.01
C VAL A 40 3.13 8.98 1.47
N GLY A 41 2.25 8.57 2.37
CA GLY A 41 1.17 9.42 2.85
C GLY A 41 0.02 9.55 1.85
N ALA A 42 -0.31 8.48 1.14
CA ALA A 42 -1.44 8.48 0.22
C ALA A 42 -2.77 8.50 0.96
N GLY A 43 -3.80 8.99 0.33
CA GLY A 43 -5.14 9.08 0.88
C GLY A 43 -6.20 8.60 -0.09
N LYS A 44 -7.44 8.54 0.40
CA LYS A 44 -8.59 8.09 -0.38
C LYS A 44 -8.71 8.89 -1.68
N GLY A 45 -8.87 8.17 -2.78
CA GLY A 45 -8.97 8.75 -4.11
C GLY A 45 -7.63 8.84 -4.84
N ASP A 46 -6.50 8.72 -4.15
CA ASP A 46 -5.20 8.74 -4.79
C ASP A 46 -4.97 7.49 -5.62
N GLN A 47 -4.39 7.68 -6.79
CA GLN A 47 -3.86 6.60 -7.59
C GLN A 47 -2.43 6.33 -7.13
N VAL A 48 -2.09 5.07 -6.90
CA VAL A 48 -0.82 4.69 -6.27
C VAL A 48 -0.13 3.58 -7.02
N LEU A 49 1.19 3.53 -6.83
CA LEU A 49 2.02 2.44 -7.32
C LEU A 49 2.31 1.49 -6.15
N LEU A 50 2.07 0.19 -6.38
CA LEU A 50 2.24 -0.86 -5.39
C LEU A 50 3.37 -1.81 -5.78
N ILE A 51 4.13 -2.25 -4.78
CA ILE A 51 4.92 -3.47 -4.88
C ILE A 51 4.25 -4.54 -4.03
N THR A 52 4.31 -5.79 -4.48
CA THR A 52 3.66 -6.92 -3.81
C THR A 52 4.61 -8.11 -3.71
N GLY A 53 4.24 -9.09 -2.85
CA GLY A 53 5.01 -10.30 -2.67
C GLY A 53 6.26 -10.10 -1.82
N GLU A 54 7.27 -10.89 -2.04
CA GLU A 54 8.52 -10.87 -1.26
C GLU A 54 9.27 -9.54 -1.36
N CYS A 55 9.18 -8.86 -2.50
CA CYS A 55 9.80 -7.54 -2.68
C CYS A 55 9.21 -6.52 -1.71
N ALA A 56 7.89 -6.59 -1.49
CA ALA A 56 7.22 -5.72 -0.52
C ALA A 56 7.70 -5.99 0.89
N ALA A 57 7.82 -7.26 1.27
CA ALA A 57 8.32 -7.66 2.59
C ALA A 57 9.75 -7.15 2.82
N ARG A 58 10.58 -7.17 1.80
CA ARG A 58 11.95 -6.64 1.89
C ARG A 58 11.98 -5.12 2.03
N TYR A 59 11.04 -4.43 1.40
CA TYR A 59 10.95 -2.98 1.48
C TYR A 59 10.57 -2.53 2.89
N CYS A 60 9.66 -3.27 3.55
CA CYS A 60 9.22 -3.03 4.91
C CYS A 60 9.82 -4.07 5.86
N MET A 61 11.11 -4.00 6.12
CA MET A 61 11.86 -5.03 6.87
C MET A 61 11.34 -5.28 8.29
N ASP A 62 10.68 -4.30 8.90
CA ASP A 62 10.22 -4.39 10.28
C ASP A 62 8.77 -4.87 10.40
N ALA A 63 8.11 -5.20 9.31
CA ALA A 63 6.72 -5.62 9.33
C ALA A 63 6.46 -6.77 8.35
N PRO A 64 5.60 -7.74 8.74
CA PRO A 64 5.27 -8.88 7.87
C PRO A 64 4.21 -8.47 6.83
N VAL A 65 4.58 -7.62 5.88
CA VAL A 65 3.68 -7.11 4.86
C VAL A 65 4.04 -7.68 3.49
N ASP A 66 3.04 -7.87 2.64
CA ASP A 66 3.22 -8.39 1.28
C ASP A 66 2.73 -7.40 0.20
N ALA A 67 2.39 -6.20 0.60
CA ALA A 67 2.03 -5.13 -0.33
C ALA A 67 2.40 -3.78 0.28
N VAL A 68 3.02 -2.91 -0.51
CA VAL A 68 3.49 -1.60 -0.06
C VAL A 68 3.17 -0.56 -1.12
N VAL A 69 2.59 0.57 -0.69
CA VAL A 69 2.40 1.75 -1.52
C VAL A 69 3.71 2.54 -1.54
N VAL A 70 4.31 2.68 -2.70
CA VAL A 70 5.64 3.31 -2.84
C VAL A 70 5.63 4.63 -3.59
N ALA A 71 4.52 4.99 -4.22
CA ALA A 71 4.40 6.26 -4.92
C ALA A 71 2.95 6.67 -5.10
N ILE A 72 2.70 7.97 -5.17
CA ILE A 72 1.43 8.52 -5.62
C ILE A 72 1.59 8.82 -7.10
N VAL A 73 0.66 8.32 -7.92
CA VAL A 73 0.72 8.45 -9.37
C VAL A 73 -0.10 9.65 -9.80
N ASP A 74 0.55 10.63 -10.42
CA ASP A 74 -0.13 11.83 -10.93
C ASP A 74 -0.64 11.66 -12.35
N GLY A 75 -0.22 10.61 -13.03
CA GLY A 75 -0.63 10.27 -14.38
C GLY A 75 0.36 9.36 -15.06
N THR A 76 -0.01 8.89 -16.24
CA THR A 76 0.85 8.09 -17.09
C THR A 76 1.09 8.83 -18.41
N ARG A 77 2.29 8.69 -18.96
CA ARG A 77 2.66 9.32 -20.22
C ARG A 77 3.34 8.31 -21.12
N ALA A 78 3.20 8.51 -22.42
CA ALA A 78 4.02 7.80 -23.39
C ALA A 78 5.48 8.23 -23.22
N PRO A 79 6.43 7.29 -23.27
CA PRO A 79 7.84 7.62 -23.18
C PRO A 79 8.35 8.41 -24.39
#